data_54667d7b72649b6876178806ad310e3a
#
_entry.id   54667d7b72649b6876178806ad310e3a
#
_cell.length_a   1.000
_cell.length_b   1.000
_cell.length_c   1.000
_cell.angle_alpha   90.00
_cell.angle_beta   90.00
_cell.angle_gamma   90.00
#
_symmetry.space_group_name_H-M   'P 1'
#
loop_
_entity.id
_entity.type
_entity.pdbx_description
1 polymer ?
#
loop_
_entity_poly.entity_id
_entity_poly.type
_entity_poly.pdbx_seq_one_letter_code
_entity_poly.pdbx_strand_id
1 'polypeptide(L)'
;AKIIDDKYRLNNGDCVEEDNFYPMTAFDDSGVVGHFIMRYINGNNKILRFGWVIVDDTQRGKGYGKQMLELGLKYAFEISGVEKVTIGVFENNIPAYKCYKSIGFNEIATDCYETETVNGEESKIIELEITKSDYINHNKRK
;
A
#
# COMPACT_ATOMS: atom_id res chain seq x y z
N ALA A 1 -14.55 5.72 0.23
CA ALA A 1 -14.07 7.04 -0.17
C ALA A 1 -14.26 8.05 0.96
N LYS A 2 -15.46 8.14 1.51
CA LYS A 2 -15.72 9.11 2.58
C LYS A 2 -14.84 8.91 3.81
N ILE A 3 -14.61 7.66 4.20
CA ILE A 3 -13.78 7.34 5.36
C ILE A 3 -12.34 7.77 5.12
N ILE A 4 -11.84 7.55 3.91
CA ILE A 4 -10.49 7.96 3.53
C ILE A 4 -10.39 9.47 3.49
N ASP A 5 -11.38 10.15 2.94
CA ASP A 5 -11.41 11.60 2.89
C ASP A 5 -11.40 12.21 4.28
N ASP A 6 -12.16 11.64 5.20
CA ASP A 6 -12.20 12.11 6.58
C ASP A 6 -10.84 11.94 7.27
N LYS A 7 -10.22 10.79 7.08
CA LYS A 7 -8.86 10.55 7.62
C LYS A 7 -7.83 11.46 6.99
N TYR A 8 -7.92 11.65 5.69
CA TYR A 8 -7.01 12.53 4.99
C TYR A 8 -7.13 13.97 5.49
N ARG A 9 -8.33 14.45 5.67
CA ARG A 9 -8.56 15.79 6.22
C ARG A 9 -8.09 15.95 7.66
N LEU A 10 -8.27 14.92 8.48
CA LEU A 10 -7.78 14.94 9.85
C LEU A 10 -6.26 15.04 9.89
N ASN A 11 -5.59 14.33 9.00
CA ASN A 11 -4.14 14.43 8.89
C ASN A 11 -3.70 15.79 8.37
N ASN A 12 -4.42 16.33 7.40
CA ASN A 12 -4.08 17.63 6.82
C ASN A 12 -4.18 18.77 7.82
N GLY A 13 -5.08 18.66 8.79
CA GLY A 13 -5.29 19.74 9.76
C GLY A 13 -4.11 19.99 10.66
N ASP A 14 -3.31 18.97 10.93
CA ASP A 14 -2.22 19.05 11.92
C ASP A 14 -0.87 18.62 11.36
N CYS A 15 -0.79 18.28 10.08
CA CYS A 15 0.35 17.54 9.59
C CYS A 15 1.21 18.36 8.65
N VAL A 16 2.50 18.49 8.98
CA VAL A 16 3.50 19.04 8.08
C VAL A 16 3.75 18.14 6.87
N GLU A 17 3.20 16.93 6.90
CA GLU A 17 3.30 15.96 5.82
C GLU A 17 2.14 16.05 4.83
N GLU A 18 1.33 17.09 4.91
CA GLU A 18 0.20 17.31 4.01
C GLU A 18 0.61 17.14 2.54
N ASP A 19 1.75 17.69 2.16
CA ASP A 19 2.26 17.60 0.80
C ASP A 19 2.86 16.23 0.45
N ASN A 20 2.95 15.34 1.44
CA ASN A 20 3.52 14.01 1.28
C ASN A 20 2.45 12.90 1.20
N PHE A 21 1.20 13.28 1.03
CA PHE A 21 0.12 12.33 0.85
C PHE A 21 -0.31 12.33 -0.62
N TYR A 22 -0.22 11.17 -1.24
CA TYR A 22 -0.60 10.99 -2.64
C TYR A 22 -1.72 9.96 -2.71
N PRO A 23 -2.99 10.39 -2.58
CA PRO A 23 -4.12 9.47 -2.66
C PRO A 23 -4.30 8.97 -4.09
N MET A 24 -4.44 7.67 -4.22
CA MET A 24 -4.61 7.00 -5.50
C MET A 24 -5.94 6.29 -5.52
N THR A 25 -6.76 6.56 -6.53
CA THR A 25 -8.09 5.99 -6.65
C THR A 25 -8.16 5.17 -7.94
N ALA A 26 -8.63 3.93 -7.82
CA ALA A 26 -8.81 3.04 -8.95
C ALA A 26 -10.26 3.03 -9.42
N PHE A 27 -10.45 3.04 -10.72
CA PHE A 27 -11.77 3.07 -11.35
C PHE A 27 -11.90 1.93 -12.36
N ASP A 28 -13.13 1.47 -12.52
CA ASP A 28 -13.51 0.68 -13.69
C ASP A 28 -14.75 1.34 -14.33
N ASP A 29 -15.38 0.67 -15.27
CA ASP A 29 -16.56 1.21 -15.98
C ASP A 29 -17.74 1.46 -15.06
N SER A 30 -17.79 0.81 -13.89
CA SER A 30 -18.86 0.98 -12.91
C SER A 30 -18.58 2.06 -11.87
N GLY A 31 -17.37 2.63 -11.87
CA GLY A 31 -16.98 3.69 -10.94
C GLY A 31 -15.76 3.33 -10.10
N VAL A 32 -15.69 3.87 -8.89
CA VAL A 32 -14.56 3.65 -7.99
C VAL A 32 -14.56 2.21 -7.48
N VAL A 33 -13.43 1.52 -7.63
CA VAL A 33 -13.28 0.13 -7.15
C VAL A 33 -12.28 0.00 -6.01
N GLY A 34 -11.43 0.97 -5.81
CA GLY A 34 -10.47 0.92 -4.72
C GLY A 34 -9.69 2.20 -4.54
N HIS A 35 -8.91 2.22 -3.47
CA HIS A 35 -8.18 3.41 -3.07
C HIS A 35 -6.99 3.00 -2.20
N PHE A 36 -5.88 3.74 -2.31
CA PHE A 36 -4.75 3.62 -1.40
C PHE A 36 -3.98 4.93 -1.36
N ILE A 37 -3.06 5.04 -0.42
CA ILE A 37 -2.25 6.23 -0.23
C ILE A 37 -0.78 5.87 -0.38
N MET A 38 -0.03 6.75 -1.03
CA MET A 38 1.43 6.66 -1.09
C MET A 38 2.03 7.84 -0.34
N ARG A 39 3.13 7.60 0.35
CA ARG A 39 3.91 8.68 0.97
C ARG A 39 5.38 8.31 1.02
N TYR A 40 6.23 9.31 0.97
CA TYR A 40 7.66 9.11 1.18
C TYR A 40 7.95 8.93 2.68
N ILE A 41 8.92 8.09 3.01
CA ILE A 41 9.26 7.78 4.40
C ILE A 41 10.39 8.70 4.85
N ASN A 42 10.18 9.38 5.99
CA ASN A 42 11.21 10.20 6.65
C ASN A 42 11.89 11.19 5.71
N GLY A 43 11.14 11.77 4.79
CA GLY A 43 11.70 12.73 3.83
C GLY A 43 12.60 12.10 2.77
N ASN A 44 12.69 10.78 2.72
CA ASN A 44 13.51 10.07 1.74
C ASN A 44 12.71 9.86 0.45
N ASN A 45 13.06 10.59 -0.59
CA ASN A 45 12.36 10.52 -1.88
C ASN A 45 12.65 9.26 -2.70
N LYS A 46 13.39 8.30 -2.13
CA LYS A 46 13.71 7.04 -2.77
C LYS A 46 12.87 5.87 -2.28
N ILE A 47 12.10 6.07 -1.22
CA ILE A 47 11.27 5.03 -0.61
C ILE A 47 9.85 5.54 -0.48
N LEU A 48 8.91 4.87 -1.16
CA LEU A 48 7.47 5.12 -1.01
C LEU A 48 6.84 4.05 -0.14
N ARG A 49 5.93 4.46 0.72
CA ARG A 49 5.12 3.54 1.51
C ARG A 49 3.69 3.56 1.00
N PHE A 50 3.14 2.39 0.73
CA PHE A 50 1.72 2.23 0.41
C PHE A 50 0.97 1.97 1.70
N GLY A 51 -0.18 2.62 1.85
CA GLY A 51 -1.00 2.45 3.05
C GLY A 51 -2.48 2.59 2.75
N TRP A 52 -3.29 2.22 3.73
CA TRP A 52 -4.76 2.33 3.69
C TRP A 52 -5.34 1.76 2.40
N VAL A 53 -4.93 0.54 2.08
CA VAL A 53 -5.41 -0.14 0.87
C VAL A 53 -6.83 -0.61 1.10
N ILE A 54 -7.77 -0.08 0.32
CA ILE A 54 -9.19 -0.39 0.43
C ILE A 54 -9.72 -0.74 -0.95
N VAL A 55 -10.42 -1.85 -1.03
CA VAL A 55 -11.16 -2.26 -2.24
C VAL A 55 -12.64 -2.30 -1.87
N ASP A 56 -13.48 -1.78 -2.77
CA ASP A 56 -14.92 -1.80 -2.57
C ASP A 56 -15.40 -3.24 -2.30
N ASP A 57 -16.22 -3.42 -1.28
CA ASP A 57 -16.69 -4.75 -0.85
C ASP A 57 -17.40 -5.50 -1.98
N THR A 58 -18.15 -4.77 -2.82
CA THR A 58 -18.86 -5.38 -3.93
C THR A 58 -17.92 -5.82 -5.06
N GLN A 59 -16.67 -5.36 -5.03
CA GLN A 59 -15.67 -5.64 -6.06
C GLN A 59 -14.58 -6.60 -5.58
N ARG A 60 -14.64 -7.04 -4.34
CA ARG A 60 -13.66 -7.99 -3.81
C ARG A 60 -13.76 -9.32 -4.54
N GLY A 61 -12.62 -10.00 -4.66
CA GLY A 61 -12.55 -11.28 -5.37
C GLY A 61 -12.38 -11.16 -6.88
N LYS A 62 -12.39 -9.95 -7.44
CA LYS A 62 -12.20 -9.72 -8.86
C LYS A 62 -10.76 -9.38 -9.26
N GLY A 63 -9.84 -9.40 -8.30
CA GLY A 63 -8.44 -9.07 -8.55
C GLY A 63 -8.13 -7.58 -8.64
N TYR A 64 -9.06 -6.72 -8.26
CA TYR A 64 -8.85 -5.27 -8.35
C TYR A 64 -7.78 -4.76 -7.40
N GLY A 65 -7.69 -5.34 -6.19
CA GLY A 65 -6.63 -4.96 -5.26
C GLY A 65 -5.25 -5.21 -5.83
N LYS A 66 -5.06 -6.38 -6.43
CA LYS A 66 -3.81 -6.73 -7.08
C LYS A 66 -3.50 -5.80 -8.25
N GLN A 67 -4.47 -5.58 -9.14
CA GLN A 67 -4.29 -4.70 -10.30
C GLN A 67 -3.98 -3.27 -9.89
N MET A 68 -4.68 -2.76 -8.89
CA MET A 68 -4.48 -1.41 -8.37
C MET A 68 -3.07 -1.22 -7.85
N LEU A 69 -2.58 -2.17 -7.05
CA LEU A 69 -1.24 -2.08 -6.48
C LEU A 69 -0.16 -2.31 -7.53
N GLU A 70 -0.40 -3.16 -8.53
CA GLU A 70 0.52 -3.31 -9.66
C GLU A 70 0.68 -2.00 -10.43
N LEU A 71 -0.41 -1.28 -10.65
CA LEU A 71 -0.36 0.05 -11.27
C LEU A 71 0.37 1.06 -10.38
N GLY A 72 0.16 0.97 -9.07
CA GLY A 72 0.87 1.81 -8.10
C GLY A 72 2.38 1.58 -8.14
N LEU A 73 2.79 0.32 -8.22
CA LEU A 73 4.21 -0.02 -8.36
C LEU A 73 4.81 0.51 -9.66
N LYS A 74 4.06 0.39 -10.75
CA LYS A 74 4.50 0.93 -12.02
C LYS A 74 4.73 2.44 -11.93
N TYR A 75 3.80 3.16 -11.32
CA TYR A 75 3.95 4.59 -11.10
C TYR A 75 5.18 4.89 -10.23
N ALA A 76 5.32 4.17 -9.12
CA ALA A 76 6.40 4.40 -8.16
C ALA A 76 7.78 4.20 -8.81
N PHE A 77 7.99 3.10 -9.50
CA PHE A 77 9.29 2.77 -10.06
C PHE A 77 9.58 3.42 -11.40
N GLU A 78 8.58 3.57 -12.26
CA GLU A 78 8.79 4.03 -13.63
C GLU A 78 8.58 5.54 -13.79
N ILE A 79 7.75 6.15 -12.97
CA ILE A 79 7.46 7.59 -13.06
C ILE A 79 8.14 8.34 -11.92
N SER A 80 7.93 7.95 -10.68
CA SER A 80 8.56 8.60 -9.52
C SER A 80 10.03 8.22 -9.35
N GLY A 81 10.45 7.08 -9.91
CA GLY A 81 11.85 6.67 -9.88
C GLY A 81 12.36 6.24 -8.51
N VAL A 82 11.49 5.75 -7.65
CA VAL A 82 11.92 5.30 -6.32
C VAL A 82 12.75 4.01 -6.41
N GLU A 83 13.47 3.70 -5.35
CA GLU A 83 14.28 2.49 -5.26
C GLU A 83 13.59 1.37 -4.52
N LYS A 84 12.59 1.70 -3.70
CA LYS A 84 11.91 0.74 -2.84
C LYS A 84 10.49 1.21 -2.56
N VAL A 85 9.57 0.25 -2.45
CA VAL A 85 8.21 0.47 -1.95
C VAL A 85 8.00 -0.46 -0.75
N THR A 86 7.40 0.06 0.32
CA THR A 86 7.07 -0.73 1.50
C THR A 86 5.57 -0.75 1.72
N ILE A 87 5.09 -1.77 2.43
CA ILE A 87 3.67 -1.91 2.78
C ILE A 87 3.58 -2.72 4.07
N GLY A 88 2.63 -2.35 4.93
CA GLY A 88 2.36 -3.10 6.15
C GLY A 88 1.06 -3.88 6.04
N VAL A 89 0.99 -5.02 6.72
CA VAL A 89 -0.22 -5.85 6.76
C VAL A 89 -0.35 -6.46 8.15
N PHE A 90 -1.58 -6.51 8.67
CA PHE A 90 -1.83 -7.23 9.91
C PHE A 90 -1.63 -8.72 9.69
N GLU A 91 -0.99 -9.40 10.66
CA GLU A 91 -0.66 -10.82 10.54
C GLU A 91 -1.88 -11.72 10.32
N ASN A 92 -3.06 -11.29 10.80
CA ASN A 92 -4.30 -12.03 10.62
C ASN A 92 -5.02 -11.72 9.30
N ASN A 93 -4.53 -10.77 8.52
CA ASN A 93 -5.12 -10.45 7.23
C ASN A 93 -4.45 -11.29 6.14
N ILE A 94 -4.78 -12.58 6.11
CA ILE A 94 -4.17 -13.56 5.21
C ILE A 94 -4.39 -13.21 3.74
N PRO A 95 -5.61 -12.82 3.30
CA PRO A 95 -5.81 -12.47 1.90
C PRO A 95 -4.92 -11.32 1.43
N ALA A 96 -4.76 -10.28 2.23
CA ALA A 96 -3.90 -9.15 1.87
C ALA A 96 -2.43 -9.57 1.80
N TYR A 97 -1.97 -10.35 2.79
CA TYR A 97 -0.60 -10.87 2.80
C TYR A 97 -0.30 -11.66 1.52
N LYS A 98 -1.20 -12.58 1.16
CA LYS A 98 -1.04 -13.39 -0.06
C LYS A 98 -1.06 -12.53 -1.32
N CYS A 99 -1.92 -11.53 -1.35
CA CYS A 99 -1.99 -10.59 -2.47
C CYS A 99 -0.66 -9.87 -2.66
N TYR A 100 -0.12 -9.31 -1.58
CA TYR A 100 1.13 -8.55 -1.65
C TYR A 100 2.30 -9.45 -2.05
N LYS A 101 2.36 -10.67 -1.53
CA LYS A 101 3.38 -11.64 -1.94
C LYS A 101 3.27 -11.96 -3.43
N SER A 102 2.05 -12.11 -3.94
CA SER A 102 1.83 -12.45 -5.36
C SER A 102 2.26 -11.33 -6.31
N ILE A 103 2.28 -10.10 -5.82
CA ILE A 103 2.70 -8.92 -6.60
C ILE A 103 4.23 -8.83 -6.67
N GLY A 104 4.92 -9.43 -5.71
CA GLY A 104 6.38 -9.40 -5.66
C GLY A 104 6.97 -8.81 -4.39
N PHE A 105 6.13 -8.44 -3.42
CA PHE A 105 6.63 -7.98 -2.13
C PHE A 105 7.26 -9.12 -1.36
N ASN A 106 8.32 -8.81 -0.63
CA ASN A 106 9.04 -9.75 0.24
C ASN A 106 8.93 -9.28 1.68
N GLU A 107 8.77 -10.22 2.60
CA GLU A 107 8.70 -9.90 4.02
C GLU A 107 10.06 -9.44 4.52
N ILE A 108 10.06 -8.35 5.29
CA ILE A 108 11.28 -7.85 5.91
C ILE A 108 11.47 -8.60 7.22
N ALA A 109 12.60 -9.28 7.34
CA ALA A 109 12.93 -9.99 8.59
C ALA A 109 13.24 -8.97 9.69
N THR A 110 12.61 -9.13 10.85
CA THR A 110 12.85 -8.26 12.00
C THR A 110 12.61 -9.05 13.28
N ASP A 111 13.35 -8.68 14.32
CA ASP A 111 13.16 -9.24 15.67
C ASP A 111 12.11 -8.46 16.47
N CYS A 112 11.69 -7.32 15.96
CA CYS A 112 10.76 -6.44 16.67
C CYS A 112 9.67 -5.97 15.72
N TYR A 113 8.44 -6.40 15.97
CA TYR A 113 7.28 -6.05 15.16
C TYR A 113 6.50 -4.91 15.80
N GLU A 114 6.00 -3.99 14.99
CA GLU A 114 5.03 -3.01 15.43
C GLU A 114 3.69 -3.70 15.65
N THR A 115 2.91 -3.18 16.59
CA THR A 115 1.57 -3.69 16.87
C THR A 115 0.59 -2.52 16.92
N GLU A 116 -0.67 -2.82 16.60
CA GLU A 116 -1.78 -1.90 16.76
C GLU A 116 -2.93 -2.60 17.42
N THR A 117 -3.70 -1.84 18.21
CA THR A 117 -4.91 -2.36 18.83
C THR A 117 -6.06 -2.22 17.85
N VAL A 118 -6.68 -3.34 17.49
CA VAL A 118 -7.84 -3.40 16.61
C VAL A 118 -8.93 -4.17 17.34
N ASN A 119 -10.09 -3.54 17.52
CA ASN A 119 -11.23 -4.14 18.24
C ASN A 119 -10.86 -4.67 19.62
N GLY A 120 -9.98 -3.97 20.33
CA GLY A 120 -9.56 -4.35 21.68
C GLY A 120 -8.48 -5.42 21.72
N GLU A 121 -8.04 -5.92 20.57
CA GLU A 121 -6.96 -6.91 20.47
C GLU A 121 -5.72 -6.31 19.83
N GLU A 122 -4.55 -6.67 20.35
CA GLU A 122 -3.29 -6.24 19.79
C GLU A 122 -2.95 -7.13 18.60
N SER A 123 -2.70 -6.52 17.44
CA SER A 123 -2.35 -7.23 16.22
C SER A 123 -0.96 -6.81 15.75
N LYS A 124 -0.17 -7.80 15.39
CA LYS A 124 1.18 -7.60 14.85
C LYS A 124 1.09 -7.13 13.40
N ILE A 125 1.95 -6.18 13.04
CA ILE A 125 2.07 -5.68 11.67
C ILE A 125 3.29 -6.33 11.03
N ILE A 126 3.07 -6.99 9.90
CA ILE A 126 4.15 -7.57 9.09
C ILE A 126 4.53 -6.52 8.03
N GLU A 127 5.82 -6.18 7.96
CA GLU A 127 6.33 -5.25 6.96
C GLU A 127 6.86 -6.02 5.76
N LEU A 128 6.50 -5.54 4.57
CA LEU A 128 6.98 -6.11 3.32
C LEU A 128 7.59 -5.00 2.48
N GLU A 129 8.49 -5.39 1.59
CA GLU A 129 9.11 -4.44 0.67
C GLU A 129 9.30 -5.07 -0.70
N ILE A 130 9.37 -4.21 -1.71
CA ILE A 130 9.82 -4.59 -3.05
C ILE A 130 10.84 -3.55 -3.50
N THR A 131 12.01 -4.02 -3.91
CA THR A 131 13.04 -3.13 -4.45
C THR A 131 12.84 -2.97 -5.95
N LYS A 132 13.52 -1.98 -6.53
CA LYS A 132 13.49 -1.78 -7.99
C LYS A 132 13.96 -3.04 -8.73
N SER A 133 14.99 -3.70 -8.22
CA SER A 133 15.49 -4.96 -8.79
C SER A 133 14.42 -6.05 -8.74
N ASP A 134 13.75 -6.20 -7.60
CA ASP A 134 12.67 -7.16 -7.43
C ASP A 134 11.53 -6.89 -8.42
N TYR A 135 11.16 -5.63 -8.59
CA TYR A 135 10.12 -5.21 -9.52
C TYR A 135 10.47 -5.59 -10.95
N ILE A 136 11.68 -5.26 -11.39
CA ILE A 136 12.14 -5.57 -12.74
C ILE A 136 12.17 -7.07 -12.98
N ASN A 137 12.70 -7.84 -12.02
CA ASN A 137 12.78 -9.30 -12.14
C ASN A 137 11.41 -9.97 -12.15
N HIS A 138 10.50 -9.47 -11.32
CA HIS A 138 9.13 -10.00 -11.28
C HIS A 138 8.41 -9.77 -12.61
N ASN A 139 8.56 -8.60 -13.20
CA ASN A 139 7.93 -8.29 -14.49
C ASN A 139 8.50 -9.09 -15.65
N LYS A 140 9.78 -9.46 -15.60
CA LYS A 140 10.40 -10.30 -16.63
C LYS A 140 9.83 -11.73 -16.64
N ARG A 141 9.23 -12.16 -15.53
CA ARG A 141 8.65 -13.51 -15.40
C ARG A 141 7.20 -13.59 -15.88
N LYS A 142 6.60 -12.47 -16.23
CA LYS A 142 5.21 -12.44 -16.69
C LYS A 142 5.09 -12.74 -18.19
#